data_7f295044c23234d59bf256647437f599
#
_entry.id   7f295044c23234d59bf256647437f599
#
_cell.length_a   1.000
_cell.length_b   1.000
_cell.length_c   1.000
_cell.angle_alpha   90.00
_cell.angle_beta   90.00
_cell.angle_gamma   90.00
#
_symmetry.space_group_name_H-M   'P 1'
#
loop_
_entity.id
_entity.type
_entity.pdbx_description
1 polymer ?
#
loop_
_entity_poly.entity_id
_entity_poly.type
_entity_poly.pdbx_seq_one_letter_code
_entity_poly.pdbx_strand_id
1 'polypeptide(L)'
;MVKFILVRHGEGMHNLAARTEGNKAYADPVNRDAHLTTTGIAQAKEAGITIKRQWPKATALWCSPLTRCIQTAMNIMDSVEVPANAIYLHDNLLERQRRTNVCNYRAEVKDIRNAWPQFNTDFVPDVSAHWQGEEQGHVVKLRMTMLLEHLKRVYAGAVDPVIIVCHQEALYEVLGVELNNAEYIVAEL
;
A
#
# COMPACT_ATOMS: atom_id res chain seq x y z
N MET A 1 -4.77 6.08 -22.05
CA MET A 1 -3.80 5.78 -20.96
C MET A 1 -4.52 5.97 -19.64
N VAL A 2 -4.18 5.19 -18.62
CA VAL A 2 -4.73 5.32 -17.26
C VAL A 2 -3.69 6.01 -16.40
N LYS A 3 -4.13 6.99 -15.61
CA LYS A 3 -3.26 7.70 -14.67
C LYS A 3 -3.28 6.99 -13.32
N PHE A 4 -2.11 6.58 -12.83
CA PHE A 4 -1.93 6.00 -11.51
C PHE A 4 -1.20 6.96 -10.59
N ILE A 5 -1.68 7.11 -9.37
CA ILE A 5 -0.98 7.77 -8.26
C ILE A 5 -0.48 6.67 -7.34
N LEU A 6 0.82 6.38 -7.41
CA LEU A 6 1.46 5.31 -6.65
C LEU A 6 2.09 5.91 -5.40
N VAL A 7 1.59 5.52 -4.24
CA VAL A 7 1.94 6.12 -2.94
C VAL A 7 2.65 5.08 -2.08
N ARG A 8 3.83 5.42 -1.53
CA ARG A 8 4.42 4.66 -0.43
C ARG A 8 3.68 4.99 0.87
N HIS A 9 3.42 4.00 1.72
CA HIS A 9 2.81 4.22 3.04
C HIS A 9 3.57 5.25 3.89
N GLY A 10 2.89 5.93 4.81
CA GLY A 10 3.48 6.81 5.82
C GLY A 10 4.41 6.07 6.78
N GLU A 11 5.18 6.80 7.60
CA GLU A 11 6.10 6.19 8.57
C GLU A 11 5.36 5.21 9.48
N GLY A 12 5.77 3.93 9.45
CA GLY A 12 5.28 2.89 10.36
C GLY A 12 6.17 2.74 11.60
N MET A 13 5.64 2.12 12.66
CA MET A 13 6.38 1.86 13.91
C MET A 13 7.69 1.10 13.65
N HIS A 14 7.69 0.12 12.71
CA HIS A 14 8.89 -0.59 12.30
C HIS A 14 9.95 0.33 11.65
N ASN A 15 9.54 1.39 10.93
CA ASN A 15 10.48 2.36 10.35
C ASN A 15 11.12 3.22 11.46
N LEU A 16 10.31 3.63 12.44
CA LEU A 16 10.80 4.40 13.59
C LEU A 16 11.79 3.56 14.41
N ALA A 17 11.44 2.32 14.75
CA ALA A 17 12.32 1.40 15.48
C ALA A 17 13.63 1.13 14.72
N ALA A 18 13.57 1.00 13.39
CA ALA A 18 14.76 0.75 12.56
C ALA A 18 15.80 1.89 12.61
N ARG A 19 15.43 3.11 12.99
CA ARG A 19 16.40 4.21 13.15
C ARG A 19 17.38 3.98 14.28
N THR A 20 16.98 3.25 15.32
CA THR A 20 17.81 2.96 16.50
C THR A 20 18.31 1.52 16.53
N GLU A 21 17.53 0.58 16.05
CA GLU A 21 17.77 -0.86 16.14
C GLU A 21 18.28 -1.48 14.82
N GLY A 22 18.24 -0.69 13.73
CA GLY A 22 18.59 -1.19 12.40
C GLY A 22 17.64 -2.30 11.94
N ASN A 23 18.13 -3.22 11.15
CA ASN A 23 17.32 -4.29 10.55
C ASN A 23 16.66 -5.24 11.56
N LYS A 24 17.08 -5.26 12.82
CA LYS A 24 16.46 -6.07 13.88
C LYS A 24 15.01 -5.68 14.12
N ALA A 25 14.68 -4.39 13.97
CA ALA A 25 13.32 -3.89 14.12
C ALA A 25 12.31 -4.57 13.19
N TYR A 26 12.72 -4.99 12.00
CA TYR A 26 11.83 -5.67 11.04
C TYR A 26 11.50 -7.11 11.45
N ALA A 27 12.35 -7.71 12.27
CA ALA A 27 12.17 -9.08 12.78
C ALA A 27 11.50 -9.11 14.16
N ASP A 28 11.34 -7.97 14.83
CA ASP A 28 10.73 -7.91 16.16
C ASP A 28 9.22 -8.17 16.05
N PRO A 29 8.67 -9.18 16.79
CA PRO A 29 7.25 -9.48 16.81
C PRO A 29 6.36 -8.29 17.21
N VAL A 30 6.86 -7.33 17.98
CA VAL A 30 6.11 -6.12 18.36
C VAL A 30 5.76 -5.26 17.14
N ASN A 31 6.54 -5.36 16.07
CA ASN A 31 6.34 -4.65 14.82
C ASN A 31 5.54 -5.45 13.78
N ARG A 32 4.98 -6.61 14.15
CA ARG A 32 4.14 -7.38 13.24
C ARG A 32 2.96 -6.53 12.75
N ASP A 33 2.77 -6.49 11.42
CA ASP A 33 1.73 -5.68 10.78
C ASP A 33 1.66 -4.24 11.35
N ALA A 34 2.83 -3.60 11.44
CA ALA A 34 3.03 -2.35 12.18
C ALA A 34 2.09 -1.24 11.71
N HIS A 35 1.53 -0.52 12.70
CA HIS A 35 0.73 0.69 12.51
C HIS A 35 1.60 1.89 12.08
N LEU A 36 0.96 2.96 11.59
CA LEU A 36 1.60 4.25 11.39
C LEU A 36 1.99 4.87 12.75
N THR A 37 3.08 5.64 12.74
CA THR A 37 3.39 6.58 13.82
C THR A 37 2.50 7.83 13.70
N THR A 38 2.51 8.68 14.72
CA THR A 38 1.87 10.02 14.65
C THR A 38 2.42 10.82 13.46
N THR A 39 3.73 10.74 13.23
CA THR A 39 4.40 11.35 12.06
C THR A 39 3.86 10.74 10.76
N GLY A 40 3.73 9.41 10.68
CA GLY A 40 3.19 8.72 9.50
C GLY A 40 1.76 9.11 9.17
N ILE A 41 0.92 9.32 10.19
CA ILE A 41 -0.45 9.83 10.02
C ILE A 41 -0.43 11.26 9.44
N ALA A 42 0.42 12.15 9.99
CA ALA A 42 0.56 13.51 9.47
C ALA A 42 1.06 13.52 8.02
N GLN A 43 2.04 12.68 7.69
CA GLN A 43 2.55 12.51 6.32
C GLN A 43 1.45 12.05 5.35
N ALA A 44 0.63 11.06 5.75
CA ALA A 44 -0.45 10.55 4.92
C ALA A 44 -1.54 11.60 4.67
N LYS A 45 -1.89 12.41 5.68
CA LYS A 45 -2.82 13.54 5.54
C LYS A 45 -2.29 14.59 4.56
N GLU A 46 -1.02 14.97 4.68
CA GLU A 46 -0.40 15.96 3.78
C GLU A 46 -0.35 15.42 2.34
N ALA A 47 -0.05 14.12 2.15
CA ALA A 47 -0.14 13.49 0.84
C ALA A 47 -1.55 13.61 0.24
N GLY A 48 -2.60 13.33 1.03
CA GLY A 48 -3.99 13.49 0.62
C GLY A 48 -4.32 14.93 0.20
N ILE A 49 -3.91 15.91 1.00
CA ILE A 49 -4.10 17.34 0.69
C ILE A 49 -3.39 17.73 -0.61
N THR A 50 -2.17 17.24 -0.80
CA THR A 50 -1.37 17.55 -2.00
C THR A 50 -1.95 16.89 -3.24
N ILE A 51 -2.38 15.63 -3.16
CA ILE A 51 -3.07 14.91 -4.25
C ILE A 51 -4.36 15.65 -4.62
N LYS A 52 -5.18 16.04 -3.64
CA LYS A 52 -6.44 16.73 -3.85
C LYS A 52 -6.31 18.04 -4.66
N ARG A 53 -5.21 18.78 -4.49
CA ARG A 53 -4.99 20.04 -5.21
C ARG A 53 -5.04 19.85 -6.73
N GLN A 54 -4.59 18.71 -7.22
CA GLN A 54 -4.58 18.39 -8.64
C GLN A 54 -5.69 17.41 -9.04
N TRP A 55 -6.02 16.47 -8.14
CA TRP A 55 -7.03 15.43 -8.33
C TRP A 55 -7.94 15.34 -7.11
N PRO A 56 -9.02 16.14 -7.07
CA PRO A 56 -9.98 16.13 -5.96
C PRO A 56 -10.76 14.81 -5.85
N LYS A 57 -10.79 14.04 -6.95
CA LYS A 57 -11.44 12.74 -7.07
C LYS A 57 -10.49 11.69 -7.60
N ALA A 58 -10.76 10.44 -7.25
CA ALA A 58 -10.11 9.27 -7.84
C ALA A 58 -11.17 8.27 -8.31
N THR A 59 -10.89 7.58 -9.41
CA THR A 59 -11.78 6.54 -9.96
C THR A 59 -11.87 5.34 -9.02
N ALA A 60 -10.75 4.97 -8.38
CA ALA A 60 -10.65 3.88 -7.43
C ALA A 60 -9.41 4.04 -6.54
N LEU A 61 -9.41 3.32 -5.41
CA LEU A 61 -8.26 3.16 -4.55
C LEU A 61 -7.95 1.67 -4.36
N TRP A 62 -6.72 1.28 -4.62
CA TRP A 62 -6.18 -0.04 -4.38
C TRP A 62 -5.08 0.02 -3.33
N CYS A 63 -5.11 -0.86 -2.36
CA CYS A 63 -4.23 -0.77 -1.21
C CYS A 63 -3.68 -2.14 -0.81
N SER A 64 -2.42 -2.16 -0.36
CA SER A 64 -1.86 -3.31 0.35
C SER A 64 -2.64 -3.58 1.63
N PRO A 65 -2.93 -4.85 1.98
CA PRO A 65 -3.67 -5.19 3.19
C PRO A 65 -2.86 -5.05 4.49
N LEU A 66 -1.62 -4.57 4.44
CA LEU A 66 -0.85 -4.24 5.65
C LEU A 66 -1.40 -2.98 6.32
N THR A 67 -1.57 -3.03 7.64
CA THR A 67 -2.23 -2.00 8.45
C THR A 67 -1.71 -0.59 8.15
N ARG A 68 -0.39 -0.39 8.02
CA ARG A 68 0.20 0.91 7.68
C ARG A 68 -0.26 1.48 6.34
N CYS A 69 -0.51 0.61 5.35
CA CYS A 69 -1.04 1.04 4.05
C CYS A 69 -2.52 1.39 4.16
N ILE A 70 -3.31 0.59 4.85
CA ILE A 70 -4.74 0.86 5.10
C ILE A 70 -4.89 2.21 5.81
N GLN A 71 -4.11 2.45 6.86
CA GLN A 71 -4.13 3.73 7.58
C GLN A 71 -3.69 4.90 6.70
N THR A 72 -2.70 4.70 5.81
CA THR A 72 -2.30 5.72 4.83
C THR A 72 -3.43 6.02 3.86
N ALA A 73 -4.06 4.99 3.31
CA ALA A 73 -5.19 5.12 2.40
C ALA A 73 -6.38 5.87 3.05
N MET A 74 -6.72 5.54 4.29
CA MET A 74 -7.77 6.22 5.06
C MET A 74 -7.49 7.73 5.18
N ASN A 75 -6.27 8.10 5.57
CA ASN A 75 -5.90 9.51 5.71
C ASN A 75 -5.87 10.26 4.36
N ILE A 76 -5.59 9.59 3.24
CA ILE A 76 -5.70 10.17 1.90
C ILE A 76 -7.18 10.40 1.54
N MET A 77 -8.05 9.43 1.83
CA MET A 77 -9.49 9.51 1.56
C MET A 77 -10.21 10.57 2.41
N ASP A 78 -9.64 11.03 3.52
CA ASP A 78 -10.15 12.20 4.25
C ASP A 78 -10.13 13.48 3.37
N SER A 79 -9.31 13.50 2.34
CA SER A 79 -9.15 14.63 1.44
C SER A 79 -9.65 14.37 0.01
N VAL A 80 -9.32 13.20 -0.56
CA VAL A 80 -9.63 12.82 -1.95
C VAL A 80 -10.91 11.99 -1.97
N GLU A 81 -11.88 12.39 -2.79
CA GLU A 81 -13.12 11.64 -2.95
C GLU A 81 -12.88 10.36 -3.75
N VAL A 82 -13.18 9.21 -3.12
CA VAL A 82 -13.15 7.88 -3.75
C VAL A 82 -14.52 7.23 -3.60
N PRO A 83 -15.13 6.67 -4.68
CA PRO A 83 -16.40 5.98 -4.56
C PRO A 83 -16.35 4.83 -3.55
N ALA A 84 -17.32 4.73 -2.65
CA ALA A 84 -17.34 3.74 -1.57
C ALA A 84 -17.28 2.28 -2.05
N ASN A 85 -17.74 2.01 -3.27
CA ASN A 85 -17.69 0.69 -3.90
C ASN A 85 -16.42 0.45 -4.75
N ALA A 86 -15.45 1.37 -4.69
CA ALA A 86 -14.22 1.32 -5.48
C ALA A 86 -12.96 1.38 -4.61
N ILE A 87 -13.02 0.80 -3.40
CA ILE A 87 -11.92 0.77 -2.42
C ILE A 87 -11.55 -0.70 -2.16
N TYR A 88 -10.36 -1.11 -2.60
CA TYR A 88 -9.95 -2.52 -2.65
C TYR A 88 -8.65 -2.78 -1.90
N LEU A 89 -8.56 -3.93 -1.24
CA LEU A 89 -7.30 -4.51 -0.77
C LEU A 89 -6.85 -5.61 -1.74
N HIS A 90 -5.54 -5.71 -1.96
CA HIS A 90 -5.00 -6.72 -2.86
C HIS A 90 -3.61 -7.22 -2.40
N ASP A 91 -3.44 -8.55 -2.25
CA ASP A 91 -2.18 -9.15 -1.80
C ASP A 91 -0.99 -8.93 -2.77
N ASN A 92 -1.23 -8.69 -4.06
CA ASN A 92 -0.16 -8.30 -4.99
C ASN A 92 0.49 -6.94 -4.66
N LEU A 93 -0.11 -6.15 -3.77
CA LEU A 93 0.44 -4.88 -3.30
C LEU A 93 1.27 -5.02 -2.01
N LEU A 94 1.41 -6.22 -1.45
CA LEU A 94 2.23 -6.48 -0.27
C LEU A 94 3.70 -6.05 -0.50
N GLU A 95 4.39 -5.72 0.59
CA GLU A 95 5.83 -5.51 0.58
C GLU A 95 6.55 -6.81 0.19
N ARG A 96 7.78 -6.70 -0.30
CA ARG A 96 8.63 -7.86 -0.54
C ARG A 96 8.72 -8.73 0.69
N GLN A 97 8.30 -9.97 0.56
CA GLN A 97 8.27 -10.90 1.68
C GLN A 97 9.67 -11.42 1.97
N ARG A 98 10.06 -11.33 3.24
CA ARG A 98 11.31 -11.91 3.76
C ARG A 98 10.97 -12.70 5.00
N ARG A 99 11.50 -13.91 5.11
CA ARG A 99 11.22 -14.82 6.22
C ARG A 99 11.42 -14.19 7.59
N THR A 100 12.36 -13.26 7.72
CA THR A 100 12.68 -12.60 8.98
C THR A 100 11.90 -11.32 9.21
N ASN A 101 11.25 -10.75 8.18
CA ASN A 101 10.56 -9.47 8.28
C ASN A 101 9.10 -9.65 8.72
N VAL A 102 8.88 -9.92 10.00
CA VAL A 102 7.54 -10.13 10.57
C VAL A 102 6.63 -8.89 10.41
N CYS A 103 7.21 -7.70 10.27
CA CYS A 103 6.46 -6.48 9.99
C CYS A 103 5.71 -6.52 8.66
N ASN A 104 6.04 -7.45 7.75
CA ASN A 104 5.36 -7.66 6.47
C ASN A 104 4.29 -8.76 6.54
N TYR A 105 4.00 -9.30 7.71
CA TYR A 105 2.98 -10.33 7.91
C TYR A 105 1.65 -9.67 8.28
N ARG A 106 0.72 -9.58 7.32
CA ARG A 106 -0.60 -8.98 7.52
C ARG A 106 -1.44 -9.75 8.53
N ALA A 107 -2.48 -9.10 9.03
CA ALA A 107 -3.54 -9.74 9.81
C ALA A 107 -4.34 -10.75 8.97
N GLU A 108 -5.10 -11.61 9.65
CA GLU A 108 -6.06 -12.50 9.00
C GLU A 108 -7.17 -11.66 8.32
N VAL A 109 -7.67 -12.13 7.17
CA VAL A 109 -8.63 -11.34 6.39
C VAL A 109 -9.93 -11.06 7.15
N LYS A 110 -10.36 -11.97 8.04
CA LYS A 110 -11.53 -11.75 8.90
C LYS A 110 -11.33 -10.56 9.85
N ASP A 111 -10.11 -10.40 10.38
CA ASP A 111 -9.78 -9.32 11.31
C ASP A 111 -9.68 -7.99 10.55
N ILE A 112 -9.14 -8.02 9.33
CA ILE A 112 -9.12 -6.87 8.41
C ILE A 112 -10.55 -6.44 8.08
N ARG A 113 -11.45 -7.35 7.70
CA ARG A 113 -12.87 -7.05 7.42
C ARG A 113 -13.58 -6.42 8.60
N ASN A 114 -13.31 -6.91 9.80
CA ASN A 114 -13.92 -6.36 11.03
C ASN A 114 -13.39 -4.96 11.36
N ALA A 115 -12.09 -4.73 11.21
CA ALA A 115 -11.45 -3.46 11.53
C ALA A 115 -11.69 -2.38 10.45
N TRP A 116 -11.80 -2.79 9.18
CA TRP A 116 -11.84 -1.89 8.01
C TRP A 116 -12.94 -2.29 7.02
N PRO A 117 -14.24 -2.29 7.44
CA PRO A 117 -15.36 -2.82 6.65
C PRO A 117 -15.62 -2.05 5.33
N GLN A 118 -15.07 -0.85 5.17
CA GLN A 118 -15.18 -0.06 3.95
C GLN A 118 -14.29 -0.54 2.81
N PHE A 119 -13.31 -1.44 3.10
CA PHE A 119 -12.44 -2.02 2.06
C PHE A 119 -13.00 -3.34 1.55
N ASN A 120 -13.10 -3.47 0.23
CA ASN A 120 -13.36 -4.75 -0.41
C ASN A 120 -12.13 -5.65 -0.27
N THR A 121 -12.30 -6.87 0.25
CA THR A 121 -11.24 -7.85 0.51
C THR A 121 -11.28 -9.06 -0.43
N ASP A 122 -12.03 -9.01 -1.54
CA ASP A 122 -12.19 -10.16 -2.46
C ASP A 122 -10.87 -10.62 -3.08
N PHE A 123 -9.87 -9.75 -3.12
CA PHE A 123 -8.52 -10.03 -3.63
C PHE A 123 -7.49 -10.33 -2.53
N VAL A 124 -7.96 -10.58 -1.30
CA VAL A 124 -7.14 -10.98 -0.15
C VAL A 124 -7.53 -12.40 0.22
N PRO A 125 -6.69 -13.42 -0.04
CA PRO A 125 -6.98 -14.80 0.30
C PRO A 125 -7.23 -15.02 1.79
N ASP A 126 -8.17 -15.89 2.16
CA ASP A 126 -8.46 -16.23 3.56
C ASP A 126 -7.27 -16.92 4.25
N VAL A 127 -6.49 -17.68 3.50
CA VAL A 127 -5.27 -18.29 4.01
C VAL A 127 -4.24 -17.19 4.20
N SER A 128 -3.69 -17.08 5.40
CA SER A 128 -2.59 -16.17 5.69
C SER A 128 -1.48 -16.33 4.65
N ALA A 129 -1.24 -15.28 3.87
CA ALA A 129 -0.15 -15.22 2.90
C ALA A 129 1.20 -15.09 3.63
N HIS A 130 1.46 -15.97 4.57
CA HIS A 130 2.79 -16.16 5.13
C HIS A 130 3.60 -16.88 4.08
N TRP A 131 4.18 -16.11 3.19
CA TRP A 131 5.18 -16.62 2.27
C TRP A 131 6.31 -17.20 3.12
N GLN A 132 6.34 -18.53 3.23
CA GLN A 132 7.37 -19.24 3.99
C GLN A 132 8.70 -19.25 3.21
N GLY A 133 9.16 -18.09 2.77
CA GLY A 133 10.37 -18.02 1.98
C GLY A 133 10.86 -16.60 1.74
N GLU A 134 11.96 -16.51 1.04
CA GLU A 134 12.56 -15.27 0.57
C GLU A 134 11.98 -14.95 -0.81
N GLU A 135 11.13 -13.92 -0.91
CA GLU A 135 10.61 -13.47 -2.19
C GLU A 135 11.70 -12.75 -2.97
N GLN A 136 11.94 -13.16 -4.21
CA GLN A 136 12.92 -12.52 -5.07
C GLN A 136 12.33 -11.25 -5.72
N GLY A 137 13.16 -10.23 -6.00
CA GLY A 137 12.69 -8.97 -6.57
C GLY A 137 11.91 -9.15 -7.89
N HIS A 138 12.34 -10.07 -8.76
CA HIS A 138 11.62 -10.33 -10.01
C HIS A 138 10.21 -10.91 -9.79
N VAL A 139 9.94 -11.60 -8.67
CA VAL A 139 8.61 -12.11 -8.31
C VAL A 139 7.73 -10.94 -7.86
N VAL A 140 8.28 -10.01 -7.05
CA VAL A 140 7.58 -8.76 -6.68
C VAL A 140 7.21 -7.98 -7.94
N LYS A 141 8.20 -7.79 -8.84
CA LYS A 141 7.97 -7.11 -10.12
C LYS A 141 6.86 -7.76 -10.93
N LEU A 142 6.88 -9.10 -11.03
CA LEU A 142 5.87 -9.84 -11.79
C LEU A 142 4.46 -9.62 -11.25
N ARG A 143 4.23 -9.84 -9.93
CA ARG A 143 2.89 -9.68 -9.33
C ARG A 143 2.35 -8.26 -9.42
N MET A 144 3.23 -7.27 -9.20
CA MET A 144 2.87 -5.86 -9.32
C MET A 144 2.53 -5.48 -10.78
N THR A 145 3.36 -5.92 -11.73
CA THR A 145 3.12 -5.65 -13.16
C THR A 145 1.82 -6.29 -13.63
N MET A 146 1.54 -7.54 -13.24
CA MET A 146 0.28 -8.22 -13.58
C MET A 146 -0.93 -7.45 -13.05
N LEU A 147 -0.87 -6.93 -11.82
CA LEU A 147 -1.94 -6.11 -11.27
C LEU A 147 -2.10 -4.80 -12.06
N LEU A 148 -1.02 -4.06 -12.28
CA LEU A 148 -1.06 -2.79 -13.03
C LEU A 148 -1.63 -2.96 -14.44
N GLU A 149 -1.22 -4.01 -15.17
CA GLU A 149 -1.75 -4.33 -16.50
C GLU A 149 -3.24 -4.73 -16.46
N HIS A 150 -3.68 -5.39 -15.39
CA HIS A 150 -5.10 -5.65 -15.17
C HIS A 150 -5.86 -4.33 -14.95
N LEU A 151 -5.38 -3.47 -14.04
CA LEU A 151 -6.04 -2.21 -13.73
C LEU A 151 -6.08 -1.25 -14.93
N LYS A 152 -5.06 -1.23 -15.78
CA LYS A 152 -5.06 -0.49 -17.05
C LYS A 152 -6.24 -0.88 -17.94
N ARG A 153 -6.57 -2.16 -18.00
CA ARG A 153 -7.70 -2.66 -18.80
C ARG A 153 -9.03 -2.31 -18.14
N VAL A 154 -9.14 -2.51 -16.81
CA VAL A 154 -10.36 -2.24 -16.05
C VAL A 154 -10.74 -0.77 -16.08
N TYR A 155 -9.76 0.13 -15.97
CA TYR A 155 -9.99 1.58 -15.90
C TYR A 155 -9.66 2.30 -17.20
N ALA A 156 -9.63 1.58 -18.34
CA ALA A 156 -9.41 2.20 -19.65
C ALA A 156 -10.42 3.32 -19.91
N GLY A 157 -9.92 4.52 -20.20
CA GLY A 157 -10.75 5.70 -20.44
C GLY A 157 -11.22 6.46 -19.19
N ALA A 158 -10.82 6.04 -17.99
CA ALA A 158 -11.09 6.79 -16.77
C ALA A 158 -10.46 8.20 -16.84
N VAL A 159 -11.22 9.20 -16.42
CA VAL A 159 -10.79 10.61 -16.40
C VAL A 159 -9.97 10.89 -15.13
N ASP A 160 -10.48 10.43 -13.99
CA ASP A 160 -9.81 10.58 -12.71
C ASP A 160 -8.79 9.46 -12.49
N PRO A 161 -7.72 9.71 -11.72
CA PRO A 161 -6.67 8.73 -11.49
C PRO A 161 -7.14 7.53 -10.64
N VAL A 162 -6.37 6.46 -10.69
CA VAL A 162 -6.44 5.34 -9.74
C VAL A 162 -5.33 5.52 -8.73
N ILE A 163 -5.67 5.55 -7.43
CA ILE A 163 -4.70 5.64 -6.35
C ILE A 163 -4.28 4.23 -5.94
N ILE A 164 -2.98 4.00 -5.78
CA ILE A 164 -2.40 2.74 -5.30
C ILE A 164 -1.51 3.02 -4.10
N VAL A 165 -1.85 2.45 -2.94
CA VAL A 165 -1.04 2.59 -1.71
C VAL A 165 -0.32 1.28 -1.43
N CYS A 166 1.01 1.32 -1.45
CA CYS A 166 1.85 0.15 -1.24
C CYS A 166 3.20 0.49 -0.57
N HIS A 167 4.30 -0.16 -0.95
CA HIS A 167 5.54 -0.18 -0.19
C HIS A 167 6.75 0.18 -1.05
N GLN A 168 7.85 0.47 -0.38
CA GLN A 168 9.09 0.92 -1.01
C GLN A 168 9.70 -0.12 -1.96
N GLU A 169 9.92 -1.36 -1.49
CA GLU A 169 10.55 -2.37 -2.35
C GLU A 169 9.60 -2.79 -3.49
N ALA A 170 8.30 -2.83 -3.24
CA ALA A 170 7.30 -3.13 -4.27
C ALA A 170 7.31 -2.08 -5.39
N LEU A 171 7.40 -0.78 -5.04
CA LEU A 171 7.50 0.31 -6.02
C LEU A 171 8.86 0.31 -6.73
N TYR A 172 9.94 0.08 -5.98
CA TYR A 172 11.29 0.04 -6.55
C TYR A 172 11.44 -1.04 -7.63
N GLU A 173 10.92 -2.24 -7.38
CA GLU A 173 11.03 -3.35 -8.35
C GLU A 173 10.29 -3.08 -9.67
N VAL A 174 9.24 -2.26 -9.64
CA VAL A 174 8.45 -1.93 -10.85
C VAL A 174 8.95 -0.67 -11.54
N LEU A 175 9.25 0.37 -10.76
CA LEU A 175 9.50 1.71 -11.30
C LEU A 175 10.99 2.10 -11.25
N GLY A 176 11.82 1.39 -10.48
CA GLY A 176 13.22 1.73 -10.25
C GLY A 176 13.42 3.01 -9.43
N VAL A 177 12.41 3.47 -8.69
CA VAL A 177 12.45 4.71 -7.91
C VAL A 177 12.35 4.43 -6.41
N GLU A 178 13.03 5.24 -5.62
CA GLU A 178 12.89 5.25 -4.17
C GLU A 178 12.00 6.44 -3.77
N LEU A 179 11.00 6.18 -2.95
CA LEU A 179 10.11 7.19 -2.40
C LEU A 179 10.30 7.29 -0.88
N ASN A 180 10.20 8.49 -0.32
CA ASN A 180 10.09 8.68 1.11
C ASN A 180 8.71 8.23 1.64
N ASN A 181 8.55 8.13 2.96
CA ASN A 181 7.26 7.79 3.56
C ASN A 181 6.17 8.79 3.14
N ALA A 182 5.02 8.29 2.68
CA ALA A 182 3.89 9.01 2.11
C ALA A 182 4.20 9.83 0.84
N GLU A 183 5.38 9.71 0.26
CA GLU A 183 5.68 10.28 -1.05
C GLU A 183 4.94 9.48 -2.14
N TYR A 184 4.62 10.16 -3.24
CA TYR A 184 3.94 9.53 -4.36
C TYR A 184 4.55 9.94 -5.70
N ILE A 185 4.33 9.11 -6.69
CA ILE A 185 4.64 9.38 -8.09
C ILE A 185 3.40 9.19 -8.95
N VAL A 186 3.28 9.98 -10.00
CA VAL A 186 2.24 9.84 -11.01
C VAL A 186 2.81 9.13 -12.22
N ALA A 187 2.19 8.03 -12.60
CA ALA A 187 2.54 7.27 -13.78
C ALA A 187 1.35 7.18 -14.75
N GLU A 188 1.60 7.46 -16.02
CA GLU A 188 0.65 7.21 -17.10
C GLU A 188 1.05 5.91 -17.80
N LEU A 189 0.29 4.85 -17.56
CA LEU A 189 0.57 3.52 -18.07
C LEU A 189 -0.49 3.06 -19.10
#